data_c59fcaff24dfa9825261e60761393768
#
_entry.id   c59fcaff24dfa9825261e60761393768
#
_cell.length_a   1.000
_cell.length_b   1.000
_cell.length_c   1.000
_cell.angle_alpha   90.00
_cell.angle_beta   90.00
_cell.angle_gamma   90.00
#
_symmetry.space_group_name_H-M   'P 1'
#
loop_
_entity.id
_entity.type
_entity.pdbx_description
1 polymer ?
#
loop_
_entity_poly.entity_id
_entity_poly.type
_entity_poly.pdbx_seq_one_letter_code
_entity_poly.pdbx_strand_id
1 'polypeptide(L)'
;MNIKGLHTQEKPVSATSLFKSELGNATAIQILQGGKLKEHITKTPALLICVEGEVVFENENGLKEKLLPGDYVNIEPMVKHWVVGTIESQLILIK
;
A
#
# COMPACT_ATOMS: atom_id res chain seq x y z
N MET A 1 12.07 16.54 3.43
CA MET A 1 11.76 15.24 2.80
C MET A 1 10.56 14.62 3.49
N ASN A 2 9.52 14.39 2.72
CA ASN A 2 8.27 13.81 3.22
C ASN A 2 7.71 12.89 2.13
N ILE A 3 7.23 11.71 2.50
CA ILE A 3 6.73 10.72 1.51
C ILE A 3 5.58 11.27 0.67
N LYS A 4 4.75 12.12 1.24
CA LYS A 4 3.63 12.73 0.54
C LYS A 4 4.10 13.57 -0.65
N GLY A 5 5.23 14.23 -0.52
CA GLY A 5 5.82 15.07 -1.57
C GLY A 5 6.41 14.31 -2.74
N LEU A 6 6.51 12.99 -2.65
CA LEU A 6 7.01 12.15 -3.75
C LEU A 6 5.97 11.98 -4.86
N HIS A 7 4.71 12.22 -4.57
CA HIS A 7 3.61 12.02 -5.51
C HIS A 7 3.23 13.34 -6.16
N THR A 8 3.65 13.52 -7.42
CA THR A 8 3.47 14.77 -8.15
C THR A 8 2.26 14.78 -9.09
N GLN A 9 1.58 13.66 -9.22
CA GLN A 9 0.40 13.53 -10.09
C GLN A 9 -0.81 13.13 -9.27
N GLU A 10 -1.97 13.70 -9.63
CA GLU A 10 -3.24 13.34 -9.01
C GLU A 10 -3.84 12.11 -9.69
N LYS A 11 -3.27 10.96 -9.40
CA LYS A 11 -3.78 9.68 -9.85
C LYS A 11 -4.51 8.99 -8.69
N PRO A 12 -5.54 8.16 -8.98
CA PRO A 12 -6.18 7.38 -7.92
C PRO A 12 -5.20 6.57 -7.10
N VAL A 13 -4.16 6.03 -7.75
CA VAL A 13 -3.06 5.32 -7.08
C VAL A 13 -1.74 5.74 -7.71
N SER A 14 -0.79 6.12 -6.88
CA SER A 14 0.56 6.51 -7.31
C SER A 14 1.58 5.75 -6.46
N ALA A 15 2.58 5.17 -7.11
CA ALA A 15 3.64 4.42 -6.42
C ALA A 15 5.00 4.93 -6.87
N THR A 16 5.88 5.17 -5.91
CA THR A 16 7.22 5.70 -6.16
C THR A 16 8.21 4.97 -5.26
N SER A 17 9.37 4.59 -5.82
CA SER A 17 10.42 3.96 -5.03
C SER A 17 10.91 4.91 -3.94
N LEU A 18 10.87 4.47 -2.70
CA LEU A 18 11.40 5.20 -1.56
C LEU A 18 12.80 4.75 -1.21
N PHE A 19 13.05 3.46 -1.29
CA PHE A 19 14.32 2.85 -0.98
C PHE A 19 14.50 1.57 -1.78
N LYS A 20 15.70 1.37 -2.33
CA LYS A 20 15.99 0.19 -3.13
C LYS A 20 17.36 -0.37 -2.77
N SER A 21 17.43 -1.66 -2.52
CA SER A 21 18.69 -2.37 -2.27
C SER A 21 18.60 -3.77 -2.86
N GLU A 22 19.71 -4.50 -2.82
CA GLU A 22 19.74 -5.89 -3.31
C GLU A 22 18.87 -6.82 -2.45
N LEU A 23 18.64 -6.46 -1.18
CA LEU A 23 17.93 -7.30 -0.23
C LEU A 23 16.44 -6.98 -0.13
N GLY A 24 16.00 -5.84 -0.66
CA GLY A 24 14.61 -5.47 -0.60
C GLY A 24 14.34 -4.03 -0.99
N ASN A 25 13.08 -3.70 -1.09
CA ASN A 25 12.64 -2.38 -1.53
C ASN A 25 11.56 -1.84 -0.61
N ALA A 26 11.53 -0.52 -0.48
CA ALA A 26 10.40 0.20 0.12
C ALA A 26 9.80 1.11 -0.96
N THR A 27 8.49 1.00 -1.15
CA THR A 27 7.75 1.79 -2.12
C THR A 27 6.76 2.67 -1.39
N ALA A 28 6.77 3.97 -1.68
CA ALA A 28 5.77 4.90 -1.17
C ALA A 28 4.56 4.85 -2.09
N ILE A 29 3.38 4.61 -1.52
CA ILE A 29 2.13 4.52 -2.27
C ILE A 29 1.17 5.58 -1.76
N GLN A 30 0.57 6.33 -2.68
CA GLN A 30 -0.52 7.24 -2.36
C GLN A 30 -1.79 6.71 -3.00
N ILE A 31 -2.85 6.63 -2.20
CA ILE A 31 -4.19 6.27 -2.70
C ILE A 31 -5.10 7.44 -2.37
N LEU A 32 -5.73 8.02 -3.39
CA LEU A 32 -6.69 9.09 -3.20
C LEU A 32 -8.02 8.52 -2.69
N GLN A 33 -8.89 9.37 -2.17
CA GLN A 33 -10.20 8.96 -1.70
C GLN A 33 -10.94 8.22 -2.82
N GLY A 34 -11.40 7.00 -2.52
CA GLY A 34 -12.08 6.15 -3.49
C GLY A 34 -11.15 5.47 -4.49
N GLY A 35 -9.85 5.73 -4.42
CA GLY A 35 -8.87 5.06 -5.27
C GLY A 35 -8.73 3.60 -4.88
N LYS A 36 -8.42 2.76 -5.86
CA LYS A 36 -8.27 1.33 -5.63
C LYS A 36 -6.97 0.82 -6.25
N LEU A 37 -6.12 0.28 -5.40
CA LEU A 37 -4.99 -0.53 -5.85
C LEU A 37 -5.57 -1.88 -6.23
N LYS A 38 -5.63 -2.14 -7.56
CA LYS A 38 -6.30 -3.32 -8.12
C LYS A 38 -5.68 -4.61 -7.62
N GLU A 39 -6.45 -5.68 -7.69
CA GLU A 39 -5.99 -6.97 -7.22
C GLU A 39 -4.72 -7.42 -7.94
N HIS A 40 -3.79 -7.94 -7.18
CA HIS A 40 -2.51 -8.46 -7.65
C HIS A 40 -1.96 -9.44 -6.63
N ILE A 41 -0.89 -10.11 -7.01
CA ILE A 41 -0.16 -11.03 -6.13
C ILE A 41 1.27 -10.57 -5.99
N THR A 42 1.91 -10.97 -4.89
CA THR A 42 3.36 -10.85 -4.72
C THR A 42 3.94 -12.25 -4.68
N LYS A 43 5.14 -12.42 -5.22
CA LYS A 43 5.82 -13.73 -5.21
C LYS A 43 6.53 -13.99 -3.88
N THR A 44 6.84 -12.93 -3.15
CA THR A 44 7.53 -12.99 -1.86
C THR A 44 6.65 -12.34 -0.79
N PRO A 45 6.89 -12.65 0.48
CA PRO A 45 6.17 -11.95 1.56
C PRO A 45 6.40 -10.44 1.46
N ALA A 46 5.38 -9.67 1.82
CA ALA A 46 5.46 -8.22 1.80
C ALA A 46 4.79 -7.65 3.05
N LEU A 47 5.13 -6.42 3.37
CA LEU A 47 4.57 -5.69 4.51
C LEU A 47 3.98 -4.38 4.01
N LEU A 48 2.72 -4.12 4.31
CA LEU A 48 2.06 -2.87 3.98
C LEU A 48 1.78 -2.10 5.27
N ILE A 49 2.24 -0.86 5.32
CA ILE A 49 2.08 0.00 6.49
C ILE A 49 1.29 1.24 6.09
N CYS A 50 0.24 1.57 6.84
CA CYS A 50 -0.47 2.83 6.66
C CYS A 50 0.24 3.91 7.49
N VAL A 51 0.67 4.97 6.82
CA VAL A 51 1.37 6.08 7.48
C VAL A 51 0.41 7.23 7.79
N GLU A 52 -0.51 7.49 6.86
CA GLU A 52 -1.50 8.57 6.98
C GLU A 52 -2.77 8.16 6.25
N GLY A 53 -3.92 8.53 6.79
CA GLY A 53 -5.20 8.27 6.16
C GLY A 53 -5.87 7.02 6.67
N GLU A 54 -6.67 6.40 5.81
CA GLU A 54 -7.40 5.18 6.13
C GLU A 54 -7.64 4.39 4.86
N VAL A 55 -7.26 3.13 4.87
CA VAL A 55 -7.48 2.21 3.76
C VAL A 55 -8.11 0.92 4.26
N VAL A 56 -8.72 0.18 3.34
CA VAL A 56 -9.20 -1.17 3.60
C VAL A 56 -8.41 -2.13 2.74
N PHE A 57 -7.72 -3.06 3.39
CA PHE A 57 -6.99 -4.13 2.75
C PHE A 57 -7.85 -5.39 2.73
N GLU A 58 -7.94 -6.04 1.58
CA GLU A 58 -8.68 -7.29 1.44
C GLU A 58 -7.88 -8.28 0.62
N ASN A 59 -8.11 -9.56 0.86
CA ASN A 59 -7.53 -10.62 0.03
C ASN A 59 -8.58 -11.66 -0.35
N GLU A 60 -8.20 -12.54 -1.28
CA GLU A 60 -9.10 -13.57 -1.80
C GLU A 60 -9.50 -14.62 -0.76
N ASN A 61 -8.79 -14.70 0.35
CA ASN A 61 -9.10 -15.66 1.43
C ASN A 61 -10.09 -15.10 2.45
N GLY A 62 -10.67 -13.93 2.16
CA GLY A 62 -11.70 -13.34 3.03
C GLY A 62 -11.17 -12.40 4.10
N LEU A 63 -9.86 -12.17 4.16
CA LEU A 63 -9.31 -11.19 5.09
C LEU A 63 -9.76 -9.79 4.68
N LYS A 64 -10.22 -9.02 5.65
CA LYS A 64 -10.61 -7.62 5.46
C LYS A 64 -10.15 -6.82 6.67
N GLU A 65 -9.19 -5.93 6.45
CA GLU A 65 -8.57 -5.14 7.52
C GLU A 65 -8.63 -3.65 7.20
N LYS A 66 -9.14 -2.88 8.12
CA LYS A 66 -9.07 -1.43 8.06
C LYS A 66 -7.72 -1.01 8.65
N LEU A 67 -6.94 -0.24 7.89
CA LEU A 67 -5.64 0.25 8.33
C LEU A 67 -5.72 1.75 8.57
N LEU A 68 -5.45 2.14 9.81
CA LEU A 68 -5.29 3.53 10.25
C LEU A 68 -3.80 3.83 10.40
N PRO A 69 -3.40 5.09 10.60
CA PRO A 69 -1.98 5.42 10.74
C PRO A 69 -1.27 4.58 11.80
N GLY A 70 -0.20 3.91 11.38
CA GLY A 70 0.55 2.99 12.22
C GLY A 70 0.12 1.53 12.09
N ASP A 71 -1.03 1.27 11.50
CA ASP A 71 -1.50 -0.10 11.28
C ASP A 71 -0.77 -0.72 10.09
N TYR A 72 -0.60 -2.03 10.13
CA TYR A 72 0.07 -2.76 9.07
C TYR A 72 -0.59 -4.11 8.83
N VAL A 73 -0.27 -4.70 7.69
CA VAL A 73 -0.68 -6.06 7.36
C VAL A 73 0.47 -6.78 6.68
N ASN A 74 0.64 -8.06 7.02
CA ASN A 74 1.57 -8.95 6.35
C ASN A 74 0.85 -9.54 5.14
N ILE A 75 1.43 -9.39 3.96
CA ILE A 75 0.84 -9.87 2.72
C ILE A 75 1.42 -11.25 2.40
N GLU A 76 0.54 -12.26 2.33
CA GLU A 76 0.95 -13.62 1.99
C GLU A 76 1.36 -13.70 0.52
N PRO A 77 2.47 -14.42 0.22
CA PRO A 77 2.85 -14.66 -1.18
C PRO A 77 1.75 -15.43 -1.92
N MET A 78 1.59 -15.10 -3.20
CA MET A 78 0.70 -15.80 -4.13
C MET A 78 -0.79 -15.71 -3.80
N VAL A 79 -1.18 -14.83 -2.88
CA VAL A 79 -2.59 -14.57 -2.53
C VAL A 79 -3.00 -13.25 -3.14
N LYS A 80 -4.07 -13.22 -3.92
CA LYS A 80 -4.59 -12.00 -4.51
C LYS A 80 -5.08 -11.06 -3.42
N HIS A 81 -4.70 -9.79 -3.53
CA HIS A 81 -5.10 -8.76 -2.58
C HIS A 81 -5.34 -7.44 -3.29
N TRP A 82 -6.07 -6.54 -2.63
CA TRP A 82 -6.38 -5.21 -3.14
C TRP A 82 -6.57 -4.26 -1.98
N VAL A 83 -6.47 -2.96 -2.27
CA VAL A 83 -6.57 -1.92 -1.25
C VAL A 83 -7.44 -0.79 -1.77
N VAL A 84 -8.36 -0.33 -0.94
CA VAL A 84 -9.23 0.81 -1.28
C VAL A 84 -8.96 1.94 -0.30
N GLY A 85 -8.78 3.15 -0.81
CA GLY A 85 -8.62 4.34 0.02
C GLY A 85 -9.97 4.87 0.47
N THR A 86 -10.24 4.86 1.76
CA THR A 86 -11.43 5.48 2.33
C THR A 86 -11.30 7.00 2.27
N ILE A 87 -10.10 7.49 2.53
CA ILE A 87 -9.71 8.89 2.35
C ILE A 87 -8.33 8.90 1.71
N GLU A 88 -7.83 10.06 1.31
CA GLU A 88 -6.48 10.18 0.79
C GLU A 88 -5.48 9.60 1.80
N SER A 89 -4.64 8.69 1.36
CA SER A 89 -3.78 7.91 2.24
C SER A 89 -2.37 7.76 1.72
N GLN A 90 -1.43 7.63 2.65
CA GLN A 90 -0.01 7.40 2.38
C GLN A 90 0.39 6.07 2.99
N LEU A 91 0.95 5.19 2.17
CA LEU A 91 1.33 3.83 2.57
C LEU A 91 2.79 3.59 2.23
N ILE A 92 3.39 2.64 2.94
CA ILE A 92 4.71 2.12 2.58
C ILE A 92 4.58 0.61 2.39
N LEU A 93 5.05 0.13 1.23
CA LEU A 93 5.12 -1.28 0.92
C LEU A 93 6.57 -1.72 0.97
N ILE A 94 6.85 -2.74 1.78
CA ILE A 94 8.19 -3.30 1.93
C ILE A 94 8.18 -4.74 1.42
N LYS A 95 9.10 -5.03 0.51
CA LYS A 95 9.28 -6.40 0.00
C LYS A 95 10.65 -6.64 -0.61
#